data_7e5aede2f7e7e2c36c422299ed416a41
#
_entry.id   7e5aede2f7e7e2c36c422299ed416a41
#
_cell.length_a   1.000
_cell.length_b   1.000
_cell.length_c   1.000
_cell.angle_alpha   90.00
_cell.angle_beta   90.00
_cell.angle_gamma   90.00
#
_symmetry.space_group_name_H-M   'P 1'
#
loop_
_entity.id
_entity.type
_entity.pdbx_description
1 polymer ?
#
loop_
_entity_poly.entity_id
_entity_poly.type
_entity_poly.pdbx_seq_one_letter_code
_entity_poly.pdbx_strand_id
1 'polypeptide(L)'
;MAVLIVGDFTGRVGDPSGQSETRPFLTEEEIGANATTYLEQAGKVLDMGSAEVRRNSEWLAKMGMADVLRLTSSYTVARMLERDDFRKRYEEGKPISVVEFLYPLMQAMDSVAVRADAELGGTDQTFNLLVGRDIQRAYGQDPQVVLTVPLLEGIDGERKMSKSFDNWVALTDPPDEMFGKLMRIPDHLIPRYLLLAADLDPAEVARIEAALADGSAKPVEEKRRLAREVVDLYHGVDAGAEAEKRFDRVHRDRDIPEWIEEVEIPPNAAKGKGGLIWLPQLLAALGLAPSNSTARRLIEQGGVRLDGEPVTDPQAEYPAEELRGRVLQVSRRRFVRLR
;
A
#
# COMPACT_ATOMS: atom_id res chain seq x y z
N MET A 1 -25.60 -5.33 -9.78
CA MET A 1 -24.41 -5.70 -10.57
C MET A 1 -23.26 -4.80 -10.13
N ALA A 2 -22.09 -5.35 -9.83
CA ALA A 2 -20.92 -4.55 -9.47
C ALA A 2 -20.27 -4.00 -10.75
N VAL A 3 -19.92 -2.71 -10.76
CA VAL A 3 -19.19 -2.05 -11.85
C VAL A 3 -17.88 -1.52 -11.29
N LEU A 4 -16.77 -2.00 -11.84
CA LEU A 4 -15.43 -1.53 -11.50
C LEU A 4 -14.97 -0.55 -12.58
N ILE A 5 -14.77 0.71 -12.21
CA ILE A 5 -14.34 1.76 -13.14
C ILE A 5 -12.82 1.92 -13.04
N VAL A 6 -12.14 1.73 -14.16
CA VAL A 6 -10.71 2.05 -14.30
C VAL A 6 -10.60 3.50 -14.78
N GLY A 7 -10.03 4.35 -13.94
CA GLY A 7 -9.85 5.78 -14.21
C GLY A 7 -8.68 6.07 -15.15
N ASP A 8 -8.67 5.49 -16.35
CA ASP A 8 -7.57 5.65 -17.32
C ASP A 8 -7.52 7.05 -17.94
N PHE A 9 -8.65 7.76 -18.01
CA PHE A 9 -8.69 9.16 -18.43
C PHE A 9 -8.39 10.10 -17.26
N THR A 10 -9.04 9.90 -16.11
CA THR A 10 -8.84 10.74 -14.92
C THR A 10 -7.45 10.57 -14.31
N GLY A 11 -6.79 9.44 -14.50
CA GLY A 11 -5.40 9.20 -14.14
C GLY A 11 -4.41 10.18 -14.78
N ARG A 12 -4.76 10.77 -15.92
CA ARG A 12 -3.95 11.82 -16.56
C ARG A 12 -3.95 13.13 -15.75
N VAL A 13 -5.02 13.41 -15.02
CA VAL A 13 -5.13 14.60 -14.15
C VAL A 13 -4.63 14.30 -12.74
N GLY A 14 -4.92 13.11 -12.23
CA GLY A 14 -4.65 12.69 -10.87
C GLY A 14 -5.66 13.25 -9.86
N ASP A 15 -6.02 12.43 -8.88
CA ASP A 15 -6.93 12.82 -7.80
C ASP A 15 -6.25 13.87 -6.89
N PRO A 16 -6.80 15.09 -6.76
CA PRO A 16 -6.27 16.09 -5.85
C PRO A 16 -6.61 15.83 -4.38
N SER A 17 -7.41 14.80 -4.05
CA SER A 17 -7.84 14.49 -2.67
C SER A 17 -6.66 14.30 -1.73
N GLY A 18 -6.61 15.12 -0.67
CA GLY A 18 -5.58 15.05 0.36
C GLY A 18 -4.17 15.40 -0.12
N GLN A 19 -4.02 16.10 -1.25
CA GLN A 19 -2.74 16.56 -1.77
C GLN A 19 -2.44 18.00 -1.36
N SER A 20 -1.17 18.28 -1.08
CA SER A 20 -0.68 19.63 -0.80
C SER A 20 -0.13 20.33 -2.05
N GLU A 21 0.10 19.60 -3.14
CA GLU A 21 0.74 20.06 -4.37
C GLU A 21 0.12 19.38 -5.60
N THR A 22 0.26 20.01 -6.76
CA THR A 22 -0.20 19.49 -8.05
C THR A 22 0.65 18.27 -8.48
N ARG A 23 0.00 17.18 -8.87
CA ARG A 23 0.69 15.97 -9.37
C ARG A 23 1.15 16.14 -10.82
N PRO A 24 2.27 15.52 -11.21
CA PRO A 24 2.61 15.36 -12.62
C PRO A 24 1.62 14.44 -13.33
N PHE A 25 1.40 14.70 -14.62
CA PHE A 25 0.57 13.83 -15.46
C PHE A 25 1.24 12.46 -15.65
N LEU A 26 0.46 11.39 -15.53
CA LEU A 26 0.92 10.04 -15.86
C LEU A 26 0.86 9.79 -17.38
N THR A 27 1.81 9.02 -17.88
CA THR A 27 1.81 8.54 -19.27
C THR A 27 0.76 7.45 -19.49
N GLU A 28 0.38 7.21 -20.74
CA GLU A 28 -0.56 6.13 -21.10
C GLU A 28 -0.02 4.74 -20.71
N GLU A 29 1.29 4.55 -20.82
CA GLU A 29 1.96 3.30 -20.46
C GLU A 29 1.90 3.05 -18.95
N GLU A 30 2.17 4.08 -18.13
CA GLU A 30 2.05 4.01 -16.67
C GLU A 30 0.61 3.74 -16.23
N ILE A 31 -0.36 4.40 -16.85
CA ILE A 31 -1.79 4.18 -16.59
C ILE A 31 -2.18 2.74 -16.94
N GLY A 32 -1.73 2.22 -18.09
CA GLY A 32 -2.00 0.85 -18.52
C GLY A 32 -1.42 -0.21 -17.56
N ALA A 33 -0.16 -0.03 -17.14
CA ALA A 33 0.49 -0.93 -16.19
C ALA A 33 -0.22 -0.91 -14.82
N ASN A 34 -0.55 0.28 -14.33
CA ASN A 34 -1.29 0.43 -13.07
C ASN A 34 -2.69 -0.21 -13.13
N ALA A 35 -3.40 -0.08 -14.26
CA ALA A 35 -4.72 -0.68 -14.45
C ALA A 35 -4.66 -2.22 -14.37
N THR A 36 -3.67 -2.86 -14.99
CA THR A 36 -3.49 -4.31 -14.95
C THR A 36 -3.30 -4.80 -13.51
N THR A 37 -2.36 -4.20 -12.78
CA THR A 37 -2.10 -4.53 -11.37
C THR A 37 -3.34 -4.32 -10.50
N TYR A 38 -4.10 -3.26 -10.76
CA TYR A 38 -5.32 -2.96 -10.03
C TYR A 38 -6.41 -4.03 -10.25
N LEU A 39 -6.62 -4.48 -11.49
CA LEU A 39 -7.59 -5.52 -11.83
C LEU A 39 -7.21 -6.88 -11.22
N GLU A 40 -5.92 -7.23 -11.21
CA GLU A 40 -5.43 -8.44 -10.55
C GLU A 40 -5.73 -8.44 -9.05
N GLN A 41 -5.50 -7.30 -8.39
CA GLN A 41 -5.79 -7.15 -6.96
C GLN A 41 -7.30 -7.13 -6.69
N ALA A 42 -8.09 -6.42 -7.50
CA ALA A 42 -9.55 -6.40 -7.38
C ALA A 42 -10.15 -7.80 -7.52
N GLY A 43 -9.59 -8.65 -8.37
CA GLY A 43 -10.01 -10.03 -8.56
C GLY A 43 -9.80 -10.95 -7.36
N LYS A 44 -9.02 -10.52 -6.35
CA LYS A 44 -8.91 -11.24 -5.07
C LYS A 44 -10.10 -10.97 -4.13
N VAL A 45 -10.85 -9.90 -4.38
CA VAL A 45 -11.96 -9.45 -3.53
C VAL A 45 -13.29 -9.54 -4.26
N LEU A 46 -13.31 -9.25 -5.56
CA LEU A 46 -14.51 -9.24 -6.39
C LEU A 46 -14.55 -10.49 -7.27
N ASP A 47 -15.75 -11.04 -7.43
CA ASP A 47 -16.02 -12.02 -8.49
C ASP A 47 -16.00 -11.32 -9.86
N MET A 48 -14.84 -11.35 -10.51
CA MET A 48 -14.64 -10.72 -11.81
C MET A 48 -15.47 -11.35 -12.93
N GLY A 49 -16.04 -12.53 -12.70
CA GLY A 49 -16.96 -13.17 -13.66
C GLY A 49 -18.35 -12.54 -13.65
N SER A 50 -18.74 -11.91 -12.54
CA SER A 50 -20.02 -11.22 -12.36
C SER A 50 -19.89 -9.69 -12.37
N ALA A 51 -18.68 -9.15 -12.27
CA ALA A 51 -18.41 -7.72 -12.26
C ALA A 51 -18.19 -7.18 -13.68
N GLU A 52 -18.75 -6.00 -13.96
CA GLU A 52 -18.49 -5.27 -15.19
C GLU A 52 -17.28 -4.35 -15.01
N VAL A 53 -16.26 -4.50 -15.85
CA VAL A 53 -15.09 -3.61 -15.86
C VAL A 53 -15.28 -2.57 -16.95
N ARG A 54 -15.24 -1.27 -16.59
CA ARG A 54 -15.38 -0.15 -17.51
C ARG A 54 -14.17 0.77 -17.42
N ARG A 55 -13.81 1.39 -18.51
CA ARG A 55 -12.78 2.43 -18.56
C ARG A 55 -13.44 3.79 -18.72
N ASN A 56 -13.07 4.78 -17.91
CA ASN A 56 -13.74 6.08 -18.02
C ASN A 56 -13.32 6.87 -19.26
N SER A 57 -12.28 6.48 -19.98
CA SER A 57 -12.02 6.96 -21.34
C SER A 57 -13.15 6.65 -22.34
N GLU A 58 -13.98 5.64 -22.10
CA GLU A 58 -15.12 5.29 -22.96
C GLU A 58 -16.11 6.44 -23.14
N TRP A 59 -16.27 7.28 -22.14
CA TRP A 59 -17.13 8.46 -22.18
C TRP A 59 -16.37 9.77 -22.09
N LEU A 60 -15.36 9.91 -21.21
CA LEU A 60 -14.64 11.17 -21.03
C LEU A 60 -13.82 11.57 -22.27
N ALA A 61 -13.20 10.61 -22.97
CA ALA A 61 -12.46 10.91 -24.19
C ALA A 61 -13.34 11.34 -25.36
N LYS A 62 -14.65 11.07 -25.30
CA LYS A 62 -15.61 11.46 -26.34
C LYS A 62 -16.25 12.82 -26.08
N MET A 63 -16.08 13.38 -24.89
CA MET A 63 -16.65 14.69 -24.55
C MET A 63 -15.97 15.81 -25.36
N GLY A 64 -16.80 16.53 -26.13
CA GLY A 64 -16.35 17.75 -26.79
C GLY A 64 -16.41 18.97 -25.84
N MET A 65 -15.90 20.10 -26.32
CA MET A 65 -15.91 21.34 -25.54
C MET A 65 -17.31 21.72 -25.05
N ALA A 66 -18.34 21.52 -25.86
CA ALA A 66 -19.73 21.81 -25.46
C ALA A 66 -20.19 20.96 -24.27
N ASP A 67 -19.78 19.69 -24.21
CA ASP A 67 -20.11 18.78 -23.11
C ASP A 67 -19.37 19.20 -21.83
N VAL A 68 -18.11 19.60 -21.95
CA VAL A 68 -17.32 20.13 -20.82
C VAL A 68 -17.93 21.41 -20.29
N LEU A 69 -18.35 22.34 -21.15
CA LEU A 69 -19.03 23.57 -20.75
C LEU A 69 -20.37 23.27 -20.04
N ARG A 70 -21.15 22.32 -20.54
CA ARG A 70 -22.38 21.88 -19.89
C ARG A 70 -22.09 21.29 -18.51
N LEU A 71 -21.11 20.40 -18.40
CA LEU A 71 -20.71 19.78 -17.15
C LEU A 71 -20.26 20.84 -16.12
N THR A 72 -19.34 21.72 -16.49
CA THR A 72 -18.83 22.77 -15.62
C THR A 72 -19.86 23.80 -15.22
N SER A 73 -20.89 24.08 -16.05
CA SER A 73 -21.98 24.99 -15.71
C SER A 73 -22.92 24.41 -14.63
N SER A 74 -22.87 23.10 -14.38
CA SER A 74 -23.69 22.42 -13.36
C SER A 74 -23.16 22.53 -11.94
N TYR A 75 -21.95 23.08 -11.75
CA TYR A 75 -21.30 23.18 -10.44
C TYR A 75 -20.55 24.51 -10.28
N THR A 76 -20.50 25.06 -9.07
CA THR A 76 -19.88 26.37 -8.85
C THR A 76 -18.51 26.25 -8.17
N VAL A 77 -17.64 27.24 -8.38
CA VAL A 77 -16.36 27.35 -7.68
C VAL A 77 -16.55 27.43 -6.15
N ALA A 78 -17.61 28.11 -5.69
CA ALA A 78 -17.92 28.19 -4.26
C ALA A 78 -18.15 26.79 -3.66
N ARG A 79 -18.87 25.92 -4.36
CA ARG A 79 -19.09 24.53 -3.94
C ARG A 79 -17.82 23.68 -4.04
N MET A 80 -16.96 23.91 -5.03
CA MET A 80 -15.65 23.24 -5.10
C MET A 80 -14.77 23.59 -3.88
N LEU A 81 -14.83 24.82 -3.39
CA LEU A 81 -14.11 25.28 -2.22
C LEU A 81 -14.71 24.79 -0.88
N GLU A 82 -15.84 24.07 -0.87
CA GLU A 82 -16.31 23.35 0.31
C GLU A 82 -15.45 22.13 0.64
N ARG A 83 -14.68 21.63 -0.32
CA ARG A 83 -13.74 20.56 -0.12
C ARG A 83 -12.53 21.06 0.69
N ASP A 84 -12.21 20.37 1.78
CA ASP A 84 -11.26 20.84 2.79
C ASP A 84 -9.87 21.16 2.26
N ASP A 85 -9.33 20.33 1.35
CA ASP A 85 -8.01 20.55 0.76
C ASP A 85 -7.97 21.77 -0.18
N PHE A 86 -9.02 21.99 -1.00
CA PHE A 86 -9.14 23.17 -1.83
C PHE A 86 -9.31 24.43 -0.97
N ARG A 87 -10.18 24.38 0.03
CA ARG A 87 -10.39 25.50 0.95
C ARG A 87 -9.09 25.88 1.65
N LYS A 88 -8.38 24.91 2.23
CA LYS A 88 -7.12 25.14 2.92
C LYS A 88 -6.06 25.75 2.01
N ARG A 89 -5.88 25.21 0.79
CA ARG A 89 -4.93 25.75 -0.19
C ARG A 89 -5.31 27.15 -0.63
N TYR A 90 -6.60 27.43 -0.83
CA TYR A 90 -7.10 28.75 -1.17
C TYR A 90 -6.83 29.78 -0.06
N GLU A 91 -7.13 29.46 1.19
CA GLU A 91 -6.88 30.30 2.36
C GLU A 91 -5.38 30.55 2.60
N GLU A 92 -4.53 29.57 2.32
CA GLU A 92 -3.07 29.65 2.42
C GLU A 92 -2.43 30.37 1.21
N GLY A 93 -3.20 30.77 0.21
CA GLY A 93 -2.68 31.37 -1.03
C GLY A 93 -1.86 30.42 -1.90
N LYS A 94 -2.01 29.11 -1.70
CA LYS A 94 -1.34 28.09 -2.50
C LYS A 94 -2.03 27.92 -3.86
N PRO A 95 -1.28 27.65 -4.93
CA PRO A 95 -1.86 27.51 -6.26
C PRO A 95 -2.81 26.30 -6.34
N ILE A 96 -3.96 26.49 -6.99
CA ILE A 96 -4.90 25.45 -7.39
C ILE A 96 -5.05 25.54 -8.89
N SER A 97 -4.70 24.49 -9.62
CA SER A 97 -4.88 24.45 -11.06
C SER A 97 -6.38 24.31 -11.41
N VAL A 98 -6.82 24.99 -12.46
CA VAL A 98 -8.21 24.88 -12.95
C VAL A 98 -8.57 23.40 -13.27
N VAL A 99 -7.62 22.64 -13.77
CA VAL A 99 -7.83 21.22 -14.09
C VAL A 99 -8.15 20.37 -12.84
N GLU A 100 -7.66 20.76 -11.66
CA GLU A 100 -7.97 20.08 -10.40
C GLU A 100 -9.46 20.20 -10.04
N PHE A 101 -10.11 21.31 -10.38
CA PHE A 101 -11.57 21.47 -10.23
C PHE A 101 -12.38 20.62 -11.20
N LEU A 102 -11.79 20.21 -12.31
CA LEU A 102 -12.46 19.30 -13.25
C LEU A 102 -12.46 17.85 -12.74
N TYR A 103 -11.51 17.46 -11.89
CA TYR A 103 -11.40 16.08 -11.44
C TYR A 103 -12.69 15.55 -10.76
N PRO A 104 -13.27 16.22 -9.75
CA PRO A 104 -14.52 15.80 -9.14
C PRO A 104 -15.69 15.72 -10.13
N LEU A 105 -15.71 16.59 -11.13
CA LEU A 105 -16.74 16.59 -12.18
C LEU A 105 -16.56 15.42 -13.16
N MET A 106 -15.32 15.08 -13.50
CA MET A 106 -15.03 13.91 -14.32
C MET A 106 -15.40 12.60 -13.62
N GLN A 107 -15.09 12.48 -12.32
CA GLN A 107 -15.53 11.35 -11.51
C GLN A 107 -17.07 11.30 -11.41
N ALA A 108 -17.73 12.43 -11.28
CA ALA A 108 -19.20 12.50 -11.29
C ALA A 108 -19.81 12.04 -12.62
N MET A 109 -19.12 12.27 -13.76
CA MET A 109 -19.51 11.73 -15.05
C MET A 109 -19.40 10.20 -15.13
N ASP A 110 -18.51 9.59 -14.34
CA ASP A 110 -18.43 8.13 -14.22
C ASP A 110 -19.76 7.59 -13.67
N SER A 111 -20.28 8.18 -12.57
CA SER A 111 -21.58 7.82 -11.99
C SER A 111 -22.74 8.01 -12.98
N VAL A 112 -22.70 9.10 -13.77
CA VAL A 112 -23.71 9.37 -14.83
C VAL A 112 -23.64 8.33 -15.96
N ALA A 113 -22.43 8.02 -16.43
CA ALA A 113 -22.21 7.13 -17.58
C ALA A 113 -22.64 5.68 -17.27
N VAL A 114 -22.35 5.18 -16.07
CA VAL A 114 -22.76 3.84 -15.65
C VAL A 114 -24.16 3.82 -15.03
N ARG A 115 -24.80 4.98 -14.83
CA ARG A 115 -26.11 5.13 -14.18
C ARG A 115 -26.11 4.47 -12.80
N ALA A 116 -25.14 4.83 -11.99
CA ALA A 116 -24.92 4.20 -10.70
C ALA A 116 -26.14 4.40 -9.77
N ASP A 117 -26.63 3.30 -9.17
CA ASP A 117 -27.64 3.31 -8.11
C ASP A 117 -26.99 3.56 -6.73
N ALA A 118 -25.76 3.04 -6.57
CA ALA A 118 -24.95 3.23 -5.37
C ALA A 118 -23.47 3.31 -5.75
N GLU A 119 -22.68 4.11 -5.02
CA GLU A 119 -21.24 4.24 -5.19
C GLU A 119 -20.54 4.11 -3.83
N LEU A 120 -19.48 3.26 -3.79
CA LEU A 120 -18.68 3.01 -2.60
C LEU A 120 -17.34 3.72 -2.73
N GLY A 121 -16.86 4.28 -1.61
CA GLY A 121 -15.53 4.86 -1.56
C GLY A 121 -14.98 4.96 -0.14
N GLY A 122 -13.75 5.41 -0.02
CA GLY A 122 -13.19 5.82 1.27
C GLY A 122 -13.80 7.14 1.74
N THR A 123 -13.69 7.44 3.03
CA THR A 123 -14.16 8.73 3.59
C THR A 123 -13.51 9.95 2.93
N ASP A 124 -12.31 9.80 2.36
CA ASP A 124 -11.62 10.84 1.59
C ASP A 124 -12.30 11.13 0.24
N GLN A 125 -13.16 10.22 -0.25
CA GLN A 125 -13.91 10.37 -1.50
C GLN A 125 -15.30 10.98 -1.29
N THR A 126 -15.72 11.24 -0.04
CA THR A 126 -17.09 11.70 0.29
C THR A 126 -17.52 12.90 -0.56
N PHE A 127 -16.65 13.91 -0.72
CA PHE A 127 -16.94 15.07 -1.55
C PHE A 127 -17.20 14.68 -3.00
N ASN A 128 -16.30 13.92 -3.62
CA ASN A 128 -16.42 13.52 -5.03
C ASN A 128 -17.70 12.69 -5.27
N LEU A 129 -18.03 11.76 -4.37
CA LEU A 129 -19.24 10.94 -4.44
C LEU A 129 -20.52 11.79 -4.33
N LEU A 130 -20.51 12.83 -3.49
CA LEU A 130 -21.63 13.76 -3.37
C LEU A 130 -21.77 14.64 -4.62
N VAL A 131 -20.67 15.07 -5.24
CA VAL A 131 -20.69 15.73 -6.54
C VAL A 131 -21.34 14.84 -7.59
N GLY A 132 -21.07 13.53 -7.57
CA GLY A 132 -21.73 12.54 -8.43
C GLY A 132 -23.25 12.62 -8.38
N ARG A 133 -23.81 12.70 -7.17
CA ARG A 133 -25.26 12.84 -6.96
C ARG A 133 -25.83 14.14 -7.58
N ASP A 134 -25.11 15.24 -7.43
CA ASP A 134 -25.53 16.54 -7.95
C ASP A 134 -25.50 16.54 -9.49
N ILE A 135 -24.46 15.97 -10.09
CA ILE A 135 -24.35 15.87 -11.54
C ILE A 135 -25.37 14.87 -12.12
N GLN A 136 -25.65 13.74 -11.47
CA GLN A 136 -26.73 12.84 -11.89
C GLN A 136 -28.06 13.58 -11.99
N ARG A 137 -28.42 14.41 -10.96
CA ARG A 137 -29.65 15.25 -11.02
C ARG A 137 -29.64 16.23 -12.19
N ALA A 138 -28.48 16.90 -12.42
CA ALA A 138 -28.33 17.85 -13.55
C ALA A 138 -28.47 17.17 -14.91
N TYR A 139 -28.17 15.86 -14.98
CA TYR A 139 -28.31 15.04 -16.18
C TYR A 139 -29.66 14.27 -16.22
N GLY A 140 -30.58 14.54 -15.29
CA GLY A 140 -31.94 13.96 -15.27
C GLY A 140 -31.99 12.51 -14.79
N GLN A 141 -31.01 12.11 -13.98
CA GLN A 141 -30.97 10.79 -13.32
C GLN A 141 -31.32 10.89 -11.84
N ASP A 142 -31.83 9.80 -11.27
CA ASP A 142 -31.96 9.68 -9.82
C ASP A 142 -30.56 9.65 -9.18
N PRO A 143 -30.35 10.37 -8.05
CA PRO A 143 -29.06 10.43 -7.43
C PRO A 143 -28.73 9.14 -6.68
N GLN A 144 -27.56 8.60 -6.91
CA GLN A 144 -27.03 7.39 -6.28
C GLN A 144 -27.00 7.45 -4.74
N VAL A 145 -27.02 6.31 -4.09
CA VAL A 145 -26.67 6.15 -2.68
C VAL A 145 -25.16 6.21 -2.53
N VAL A 146 -24.66 6.97 -1.57
CA VAL A 146 -23.24 7.05 -1.26
C VAL A 146 -22.95 6.26 0.00
N LEU A 147 -22.00 5.31 -0.11
CA LEU A 147 -21.51 4.52 1.01
C LEU A 147 -20.00 4.80 1.17
N THR A 148 -19.61 5.24 2.37
CA THR A 148 -18.17 5.48 2.65
C THR A 148 -17.70 4.62 3.80
N VAL A 149 -16.47 4.11 3.65
CA VAL A 149 -15.78 3.35 4.69
C VAL A 149 -14.56 4.15 5.18
N PRO A 150 -14.20 4.04 6.46
CA PRO A 150 -13.00 4.67 6.99
C PRO A 150 -11.74 4.21 6.24
N LEU A 151 -10.79 5.12 6.08
CA LEU A 151 -9.46 4.75 5.56
C LEU A 151 -8.70 3.93 6.58
N LEU A 152 -7.93 2.97 6.09
CA LEU A 152 -7.02 2.20 6.91
C LEU A 152 -5.66 2.91 6.97
N GLU A 153 -5.14 3.13 8.17
CA GLU A 153 -3.78 3.62 8.39
C GLU A 153 -2.78 2.54 7.99
N GLY A 154 -1.63 2.95 7.50
CA GLY A 154 -0.54 2.04 7.19
C GLY A 154 0.12 1.44 8.42
N ILE A 155 1.09 0.55 8.18
CA ILE A 155 1.84 -0.13 9.26
C ILE A 155 2.70 0.84 10.11
N ASP A 156 2.84 2.11 9.68
CA ASP A 156 3.44 3.19 10.46
C ASP A 156 2.50 3.73 11.56
N GLY A 157 1.21 3.48 11.46
CA GLY A 157 0.20 3.86 12.45
C GLY A 157 -0.22 5.32 12.46
N GLU A 158 0.22 6.12 11.51
CA GLU A 158 -0.01 7.56 11.48
C GLU A 158 -0.67 8.01 10.17
N ARG A 159 -0.13 7.58 9.04
CA ARG A 159 -0.58 8.02 7.71
C ARG A 159 -1.47 6.98 7.07
N LYS A 160 -2.37 7.42 6.19
CA LYS A 160 -3.15 6.48 5.38
C LYS A 160 -2.24 5.51 4.65
N MET A 161 -2.68 4.26 4.51
CA MET A 161 -1.95 3.23 3.76
C MET A 161 -1.71 3.68 2.32
N SER A 162 -0.46 3.66 1.86
CA SER A 162 -0.09 4.06 0.51
C SER A 162 1.23 3.46 0.07
N LYS A 163 1.32 3.09 -1.21
CA LYS A 163 2.60 2.68 -1.85
C LYS A 163 3.67 3.77 -1.73
N SER A 164 3.27 5.05 -1.90
CA SER A 164 4.19 6.20 -1.85
C SER A 164 4.82 6.42 -0.48
N PHE A 165 4.21 5.89 0.58
CA PHE A 165 4.72 6.00 1.96
C PHE A 165 5.44 4.74 2.44
N ASP A 166 5.49 3.70 1.63
CA ASP A 166 6.05 2.40 1.98
C ASP A 166 5.50 1.82 3.31
N ASN A 167 4.23 2.14 3.61
CA ASN A 167 3.53 1.75 4.83
C ASN A 167 2.35 0.79 4.57
N TRP A 168 2.37 0.10 3.46
CA TRP A 168 1.27 -0.70 2.94
C TRP A 168 1.48 -2.20 3.07
N VAL A 169 0.36 -2.93 3.16
CA VAL A 169 0.29 -4.39 3.03
C VAL A 169 -0.41 -4.68 1.71
N ALA A 170 0.29 -5.32 0.77
CA ALA A 170 -0.29 -5.64 -0.52
C ALA A 170 -1.15 -6.89 -0.45
N LEU A 171 -2.27 -6.91 -1.20
CA LEU A 171 -3.06 -8.12 -1.39
C LEU A 171 -2.27 -9.22 -2.12
N THR A 172 -1.19 -8.84 -2.80
CA THR A 172 -0.29 -9.72 -3.54
C THR A 172 0.98 -10.07 -2.79
N ASP A 173 1.17 -9.55 -1.56
CA ASP A 173 2.32 -9.95 -0.73
C ASP A 173 2.29 -11.47 -0.51
N PRO A 174 3.44 -12.15 -0.51
CA PRO A 174 3.51 -13.54 -0.08
C PRO A 174 2.98 -13.71 1.35
N PRO A 175 2.42 -14.88 1.72
CA PRO A 175 1.82 -15.11 3.04
C PRO A 175 2.70 -14.70 4.21
N ASP A 176 4.00 -15.02 4.15
CA ASP A 176 4.96 -14.72 5.21
C ASP A 176 5.26 -13.23 5.35
N GLU A 177 5.33 -12.52 4.22
CA GLU A 177 5.53 -11.07 4.19
C GLU A 177 4.29 -10.35 4.70
N MET A 178 3.10 -10.76 4.22
CA MET A 178 1.82 -10.21 4.68
C MET A 178 1.67 -10.40 6.20
N PHE A 179 1.92 -11.60 6.71
CA PHE A 179 1.91 -11.90 8.15
C PHE A 179 2.89 -11.01 8.92
N GLY A 180 4.14 -10.94 8.46
CA GLY A 180 5.18 -10.13 9.09
C GLY A 180 4.87 -8.63 9.12
N LYS A 181 4.27 -8.08 8.06
CA LYS A 181 3.82 -6.68 8.01
C LYS A 181 2.69 -6.42 9.00
N LEU A 182 1.69 -7.31 9.08
CA LEU A 182 0.57 -7.19 10.02
C LEU A 182 1.03 -7.30 11.48
N MET A 183 2.04 -8.10 11.79
CA MET A 183 2.65 -8.15 13.12
C MET A 183 3.33 -6.84 13.54
N ARG A 184 3.63 -5.94 12.60
CA ARG A 184 4.30 -4.65 12.86
C ARG A 184 3.35 -3.50 13.15
N ILE A 185 2.05 -3.64 12.88
CA ILE A 185 1.10 -2.55 13.13
C ILE A 185 1.13 -2.14 14.61
N PRO A 186 0.91 -0.85 14.95
CA PRO A 186 0.72 -0.41 16.32
C PRO A 186 -0.48 -1.06 17.00
N ASP A 187 -0.40 -1.27 18.32
CA ASP A 187 -1.43 -2.00 19.06
C ASP A 187 -2.82 -1.33 19.00
N HIS A 188 -2.85 -0.01 18.96
CA HIS A 188 -4.11 0.75 18.88
C HIS A 188 -4.88 0.55 17.58
N LEU A 189 -4.23 0.06 16.52
CA LEU A 189 -4.87 -0.22 15.24
C LEU A 189 -5.48 -1.62 15.14
N ILE A 190 -5.20 -2.52 16.09
CA ILE A 190 -5.68 -3.90 16.04
C ILE A 190 -7.20 -3.98 15.81
N PRO A 191 -8.07 -3.29 16.62
CA PRO A 191 -9.51 -3.39 16.41
C PRO A 191 -9.95 -2.90 15.03
N ARG A 192 -9.33 -1.83 14.54
CA ARG A 192 -9.64 -1.26 13.23
C ARG A 192 -9.27 -2.20 12.09
N TYR A 193 -8.13 -2.86 12.16
CA TYR A 193 -7.71 -3.83 11.16
C TYR A 193 -8.56 -5.11 11.21
N LEU A 194 -8.94 -5.58 12.41
CA LEU A 194 -9.87 -6.70 12.56
C LEU A 194 -11.22 -6.41 11.91
N LEU A 195 -11.73 -5.18 12.06
CA LEU A 195 -13.01 -4.76 11.49
C LEU A 195 -12.95 -4.57 9.97
N LEU A 196 -11.89 -3.90 9.47
CA LEU A 196 -11.86 -3.40 8.08
C LEU A 196 -11.08 -4.30 7.13
N ALA A 197 -10.17 -5.14 7.62
CA ALA A 197 -9.30 -5.96 6.80
C ALA A 197 -9.49 -7.47 7.00
N ALA A 198 -9.95 -7.91 8.19
CA ALA A 198 -10.14 -9.33 8.50
C ALA A 198 -11.61 -9.79 8.47
N ASP A 199 -12.55 -8.89 8.13
CA ASP A 199 -14.00 -9.18 8.02
C ASP A 199 -14.61 -9.80 9.29
N LEU A 200 -14.09 -9.42 10.47
CA LEU A 200 -14.64 -9.90 11.74
C LEU A 200 -15.96 -9.20 12.10
N ASP A 201 -16.81 -9.94 12.80
CA ASP A 201 -18.07 -9.41 13.32
C ASP A 201 -17.84 -8.18 14.23
N PRO A 202 -18.53 -7.05 14.00
CA PRO A 202 -18.34 -5.83 14.80
C PRO A 202 -18.53 -6.02 16.31
N ALA A 203 -19.44 -6.92 16.75
CA ALA A 203 -19.62 -7.20 18.17
C ALA A 203 -18.45 -7.98 18.77
N GLU A 204 -17.78 -8.80 17.97
CA GLU A 204 -16.56 -9.49 18.38
C GLU A 204 -15.39 -8.51 18.47
N VAL A 205 -15.23 -7.63 17.48
CA VAL A 205 -14.20 -6.58 17.51
C VAL A 205 -14.36 -5.67 18.73
N ALA A 206 -15.59 -5.26 19.07
CA ALA A 206 -15.84 -4.44 20.26
C ALA A 206 -15.44 -5.17 21.56
N ARG A 207 -15.63 -6.50 21.64
CA ARG A 207 -15.16 -7.30 22.79
C ARG A 207 -13.64 -7.35 22.89
N ILE A 208 -12.97 -7.52 21.76
CA ILE A 208 -11.49 -7.52 21.68
C ILE A 208 -10.95 -6.14 22.08
N GLU A 209 -11.55 -5.06 21.59
CA GLU A 209 -11.16 -3.70 21.92
C GLU A 209 -11.28 -3.43 23.43
N ALA A 210 -12.38 -3.83 24.05
CA ALA A 210 -12.57 -3.73 25.50
C ALA A 210 -11.52 -4.55 26.28
N ALA A 211 -11.23 -5.78 25.84
CA ALA A 211 -10.26 -6.66 26.47
C ALA A 211 -8.80 -6.17 26.31
N LEU A 212 -8.49 -5.50 25.22
CA LEU A 212 -7.19 -4.82 25.03
C LEU A 212 -7.08 -3.60 25.94
N ALA A 213 -8.17 -2.84 26.12
CA ALA A 213 -8.19 -1.62 26.93
C ALA A 213 -8.07 -1.95 28.45
N ASP A 214 -8.68 -3.02 28.94
CA ASP A 214 -8.59 -3.45 30.34
C ASP A 214 -7.39 -4.38 30.63
N GLY A 215 -6.61 -4.74 29.61
CA GLY A 215 -5.41 -5.58 29.72
C GLY A 215 -5.68 -7.08 29.89
N SER A 216 -6.93 -7.53 29.72
CA SER A 216 -7.28 -8.96 29.77
C SER A 216 -6.88 -9.71 28.50
N ALA A 217 -6.78 -9.02 27.35
CA ALA A 217 -6.20 -9.56 26.13
C ALA A 217 -4.77 -9.04 25.89
N LYS A 218 -3.94 -9.88 25.27
CA LYS A 218 -2.55 -9.53 24.93
C LYS A 218 -2.49 -9.02 23.49
N PRO A 219 -1.99 -7.81 23.23
CA PRO A 219 -1.90 -7.26 21.87
C PRO A 219 -1.20 -8.19 20.87
N VAL A 220 -0.15 -8.88 21.30
CA VAL A 220 0.58 -9.81 20.42
C VAL A 220 -0.26 -10.99 19.96
N GLU A 221 -1.15 -11.52 20.80
CA GLU A 221 -2.03 -12.64 20.43
C GLU A 221 -3.12 -12.17 19.45
N GLU A 222 -3.67 -10.97 19.68
CA GLU A 222 -4.66 -10.40 18.78
C GLU A 222 -4.04 -10.01 17.41
N LYS A 223 -2.79 -9.53 17.37
CA LYS A 223 -2.06 -9.34 16.11
C LYS A 223 -1.82 -10.63 15.35
N ARG A 224 -1.47 -11.72 16.07
CA ARG A 224 -1.31 -13.04 15.45
C ARG A 224 -2.61 -13.51 14.85
N ARG A 225 -3.71 -13.36 15.60
CA ARG A 225 -5.04 -13.67 15.10
C ARG A 225 -5.38 -12.86 13.85
N LEU A 226 -5.25 -11.53 13.91
CA LEU A 226 -5.45 -10.64 12.77
C LEU A 226 -4.63 -11.09 11.56
N ALA A 227 -3.35 -11.37 11.75
CA ALA A 227 -2.45 -11.76 10.67
C ALA A 227 -2.87 -13.09 10.04
N ARG A 228 -3.31 -14.09 10.84
CA ARG A 228 -3.85 -15.36 10.30
C ARG A 228 -5.10 -15.12 9.48
N GLU A 229 -6.09 -14.41 10.04
CA GLU A 229 -7.38 -14.15 9.38
C GLU A 229 -7.18 -13.45 8.02
N VAL A 230 -6.35 -12.41 7.98
CA VAL A 230 -6.06 -11.68 6.73
C VAL A 230 -5.30 -12.55 5.72
N VAL A 231 -4.31 -13.32 6.17
CA VAL A 231 -3.57 -14.21 5.26
C VAL A 231 -4.48 -15.31 4.73
N ASP A 232 -5.33 -15.91 5.56
CA ASP A 232 -6.29 -16.92 5.12
C ASP A 232 -7.29 -16.36 4.11
N LEU A 233 -7.74 -15.12 4.29
CA LEU A 233 -8.68 -14.45 3.39
C LEU A 233 -8.12 -14.33 1.95
N TYR A 234 -6.84 -14.04 1.80
CA TYR A 234 -6.22 -13.76 0.49
C TYR A 234 -5.42 -14.91 -0.10
N HIS A 235 -5.02 -15.90 0.70
CA HIS A 235 -4.17 -17.02 0.28
C HIS A 235 -4.81 -18.39 0.50
N GLY A 236 -6.01 -18.45 1.12
CA GLY A 236 -6.75 -19.67 1.38
C GLY A 236 -6.56 -20.21 2.79
N VAL A 237 -7.46 -21.11 3.16
CA VAL A 237 -7.53 -21.70 4.50
C VAL A 237 -6.19 -22.32 4.90
N ASP A 238 -5.81 -22.15 6.16
CA ASP A 238 -4.56 -22.60 6.78
C ASP A 238 -3.27 -21.88 6.34
N ALA A 239 -3.30 -21.00 5.32
CA ALA A 239 -2.12 -20.25 4.89
C ALA A 239 -1.57 -19.35 6.01
N GLY A 240 -2.46 -18.76 6.82
CA GLY A 240 -2.10 -17.93 7.96
C GLY A 240 -1.42 -18.71 9.08
N ALA A 241 -1.91 -19.91 9.37
CA ALA A 241 -1.29 -20.79 10.36
C ALA A 241 0.11 -21.25 9.95
N GLU A 242 0.31 -21.52 8.66
CA GLU A 242 1.64 -21.87 8.12
C GLU A 242 2.58 -20.66 8.12
N ALA A 243 2.09 -19.46 7.77
CA ALA A 243 2.86 -18.22 7.85
C ALA A 243 3.27 -17.92 9.31
N GLU A 244 2.37 -18.13 10.29
CA GLU A 244 2.69 -17.97 11.71
C GLU A 244 3.80 -18.93 12.17
N LYS A 245 3.75 -20.20 11.79
CA LYS A 245 4.81 -21.18 12.10
C LYS A 245 6.16 -20.73 11.52
N ARG A 246 6.19 -20.25 10.27
CA ARG A 246 7.41 -19.73 9.66
C ARG A 246 7.90 -18.46 10.35
N PHE A 247 6.99 -17.55 10.70
CA PHE A 247 7.30 -16.35 11.47
C PHE A 247 7.94 -16.70 12.84
N ASP A 248 7.40 -17.72 13.55
CA ASP A 248 7.95 -18.16 14.82
C ASP A 248 9.33 -18.78 14.68
N ARG A 249 9.57 -19.62 13.66
CA ARG A 249 10.93 -20.14 13.36
C ARG A 249 11.96 -19.02 13.20
N VAL A 250 11.62 -17.99 12.44
CA VAL A 250 12.52 -16.85 12.20
C VAL A 250 12.75 -16.01 13.45
N HIS A 251 11.70 -15.80 14.25
CA HIS A 251 11.76 -14.83 15.37
C HIS A 251 12.05 -15.46 16.72
N ARG A 252 11.64 -16.71 16.96
CA ARG A 252 11.89 -17.46 18.19
C ARG A 252 13.11 -18.36 18.07
N ASP A 253 13.17 -19.17 17.01
CA ASP A 253 14.17 -20.22 16.85
C ASP A 253 15.44 -19.74 16.14
N ARG A 254 15.40 -18.53 15.59
CA ARG A 254 16.50 -17.88 14.83
C ARG A 254 16.88 -18.61 13.53
N ASP A 255 15.96 -19.37 12.97
CA ASP A 255 16.18 -20.03 11.68
C ASP A 255 16.17 -19.02 10.53
N ILE A 256 16.83 -19.42 9.45
CA ILE A 256 16.86 -18.64 8.20
C ILE A 256 15.48 -18.73 7.54
N PRO A 257 14.84 -17.61 7.13
CA PRO A 257 13.55 -17.62 6.45
C PRO A 257 13.58 -18.44 5.17
N GLU A 258 12.49 -19.14 4.83
CA GLU A 258 12.39 -19.86 3.55
C GLU A 258 12.38 -18.92 2.35
N TRP A 259 11.81 -17.72 2.51
CA TRP A 259 11.88 -16.66 1.51
C TRP A 259 12.86 -15.58 1.96
N ILE A 260 13.83 -15.31 1.11
CA ILE A 260 14.87 -14.31 1.35
C ILE A 260 14.99 -13.47 0.07
N GLU A 261 15.00 -12.17 0.22
CA GLU A 261 15.27 -11.24 -0.87
C GLU A 261 16.61 -11.56 -1.54
N GLU A 262 16.60 -11.78 -2.86
CA GLU A 262 17.83 -11.95 -3.63
C GLU A 262 18.36 -10.59 -4.05
N VAL A 263 19.62 -10.32 -3.72
CA VAL A 263 20.31 -9.07 -4.05
C VAL A 263 21.57 -9.34 -4.84
N GLU A 264 21.77 -8.59 -5.91
CA GLU A 264 23.02 -8.68 -6.68
C GLU A 264 24.17 -8.08 -5.88
N ILE A 265 25.33 -8.75 -5.93
CA ILE A 265 26.55 -8.20 -5.37
C ILE A 265 26.97 -6.98 -6.22
N PRO A 266 26.95 -5.75 -5.65
CA PRO A 266 27.26 -4.55 -6.42
C PRO A 266 28.69 -4.58 -6.97
N PRO A 267 28.93 -4.19 -8.23
CA PRO A 267 30.30 -4.19 -8.84
C PRO A 267 31.31 -3.35 -8.06
N ASN A 268 30.84 -2.34 -7.32
CA ASN A 268 31.69 -1.46 -6.50
C ASN A 268 32.05 -2.07 -5.12
N ALA A 269 31.49 -3.23 -4.76
CA ALA A 269 31.85 -3.92 -3.52
C ALA A 269 33.24 -4.61 -3.59
N ALA A 270 33.70 -4.94 -4.78
CA ALA A 270 35.04 -5.59 -5.01
C ALA A 270 36.16 -4.55 -5.06
N LYS A 271 36.53 -3.99 -3.92
CA LYS A 271 37.67 -3.05 -3.78
C LYS A 271 38.80 -3.58 -2.88
N GLY A 272 38.70 -4.81 -2.41
CA GLY A 272 39.74 -5.47 -1.64
C GLY A 272 40.98 -5.77 -2.47
N LYS A 273 42.12 -6.08 -1.82
CA LYS A 273 43.34 -6.51 -2.51
C LYS A 273 43.07 -7.79 -3.32
N GLY A 274 43.28 -7.74 -4.64
CA GLY A 274 43.05 -8.89 -5.51
C GLY A 274 41.61 -9.15 -5.95
N GLY A 275 40.69 -8.16 -5.85
CA GLY A 275 39.29 -8.32 -6.27
C GLY A 275 38.40 -8.99 -5.22
N LEU A 276 38.91 -9.11 -3.98
CA LEU A 276 38.12 -9.60 -2.86
C LEU A 276 37.08 -8.57 -2.40
N ILE A 277 35.98 -9.06 -1.86
CA ILE A 277 34.89 -8.25 -1.29
C ILE A 277 35.11 -8.15 0.22
N TRP A 278 35.39 -6.94 0.67
CA TRP A 278 35.42 -6.64 2.09
C TRP A 278 34.00 -6.55 2.66
N LEU A 279 33.69 -7.43 3.61
CA LEU A 279 32.32 -7.60 4.11
C LEU A 279 31.65 -6.31 4.64
N PRO A 280 32.33 -5.42 5.43
CA PRO A 280 31.74 -4.15 5.84
C PRO A 280 31.36 -3.23 4.66
N GLN A 281 32.12 -3.25 3.57
CA GLN A 281 31.78 -2.46 2.39
C GLN A 281 30.58 -3.06 1.65
N LEU A 282 30.48 -4.38 1.57
CA LEU A 282 29.31 -5.05 1.00
C LEU A 282 28.03 -4.68 1.78
N LEU A 283 28.08 -4.75 3.11
CA LEU A 283 26.96 -4.39 3.98
C LEU A 283 26.49 -2.94 3.76
N ALA A 284 27.43 -2.01 3.61
CA ALA A 284 27.10 -0.62 3.35
C ALA A 284 26.57 -0.42 1.92
N ALA A 285 27.14 -1.09 0.92
CA ALA A 285 26.71 -0.99 -0.48
C ALA A 285 25.31 -1.57 -0.71
N LEU A 286 24.91 -2.60 0.06
CA LEU A 286 23.59 -3.20 0.05
C LEU A 286 22.58 -2.45 0.94
N GLY A 287 22.98 -1.33 1.57
CA GLY A 287 22.08 -0.60 2.49
C GLY A 287 21.75 -1.35 3.78
N LEU A 288 22.45 -2.44 4.08
CA LEU A 288 22.29 -3.23 5.29
C LEU A 288 22.95 -2.58 6.52
N ALA A 289 23.88 -1.65 6.28
CA ALA A 289 24.46 -0.78 7.28
C ALA A 289 24.59 0.65 6.72
N PRO A 290 24.43 1.71 7.56
CA PRO A 290 24.56 3.09 7.11
C PRO A 290 25.96 3.48 6.63
N SER A 291 27.00 2.78 7.09
CA SER A 291 28.41 3.02 6.73
C SER A 291 29.29 1.81 7.03
N ASN A 292 30.49 1.79 6.42
CA ASN A 292 31.50 0.76 6.70
C ASN A 292 31.89 0.70 8.20
N SER A 293 31.94 1.85 8.87
CA SER A 293 32.24 1.94 10.31
C SER A 293 31.13 1.27 11.15
N THR A 294 29.86 1.51 10.79
CA THR A 294 28.74 0.86 11.45
C THR A 294 28.72 -0.65 11.17
N ALA A 295 29.01 -1.05 9.93
CA ALA A 295 29.10 -2.46 9.55
C ALA A 295 30.20 -3.21 10.34
N ARG A 296 31.39 -2.62 10.51
CA ARG A 296 32.47 -3.19 11.33
C ARG A 296 32.00 -3.41 12.76
N ARG A 297 31.38 -2.41 13.36
CA ARG A 297 30.86 -2.51 14.74
C ARG A 297 29.78 -3.60 14.88
N LEU A 298 28.92 -3.77 13.87
CA LEU A 298 27.92 -4.84 13.84
C LEU A 298 28.58 -6.23 13.80
N ILE A 299 29.67 -6.39 13.03
CA ILE A 299 30.44 -7.64 12.97
C ILE A 299 31.09 -7.92 14.32
N GLU A 300 31.80 -6.94 14.91
CA GLU A 300 32.45 -7.03 16.22
C GLU A 300 31.46 -7.41 17.34
N GLN A 301 30.19 -6.96 17.23
CA GLN A 301 29.11 -7.27 18.17
C GLN A 301 28.41 -8.61 17.87
N GLY A 302 28.87 -9.39 16.88
CA GLY A 302 28.27 -10.67 16.48
C GLY A 302 26.90 -10.52 15.82
N GLY A 303 26.59 -9.33 15.31
CA GLY A 303 25.32 -9.00 14.64
C GLY A 303 25.26 -9.39 13.16
N VAL A 304 26.34 -9.95 12.60
CA VAL A 304 26.42 -10.39 11.19
C VAL A 304 26.69 -11.88 11.12
N ARG A 305 25.91 -12.58 10.30
CA ARG A 305 26.09 -14.03 10.05
C ARG A 305 26.08 -14.31 8.55
N LEU A 306 26.81 -15.34 8.15
CA LEU A 306 26.83 -15.86 6.79
C LEU A 306 26.40 -17.33 6.84
N ASP A 307 25.27 -17.68 6.22
CA ASP A 307 24.60 -18.99 6.32
C ASP A 307 24.35 -19.45 7.77
N GLY A 308 24.01 -18.51 8.66
CA GLY A 308 23.78 -18.80 10.09
C GLY A 308 25.03 -18.76 10.96
N GLU A 309 26.24 -18.85 10.38
CA GLU A 309 27.51 -18.79 11.10
C GLU A 309 27.93 -17.35 11.39
N PRO A 310 28.29 -17.01 12.64
CA PRO A 310 28.68 -15.64 12.98
C PRO A 310 30.02 -15.25 12.32
N VAL A 311 30.04 -14.11 11.67
CA VAL A 311 31.27 -13.48 11.22
C VAL A 311 31.78 -12.60 12.35
N THR A 312 33.00 -12.90 12.84
CA THR A 312 33.61 -12.21 13.97
C THR A 312 34.77 -11.31 13.58
N ASP A 313 35.35 -11.50 12.38
CA ASP A 313 36.44 -10.68 11.89
C ASP A 313 35.89 -9.47 11.10
N PRO A 314 36.09 -8.23 11.60
CA PRO A 314 35.69 -7.03 10.89
C PRO A 314 36.53 -6.70 9.65
N GLN A 315 37.62 -7.47 9.43
CA GLN A 315 38.46 -7.39 8.24
C GLN A 315 38.19 -8.53 7.24
N ALA A 316 37.17 -9.36 7.47
CA ALA A 316 36.80 -10.48 6.63
C ALA A 316 36.64 -10.06 5.15
N GLU A 317 37.37 -10.70 4.28
CA GLU A 317 37.34 -10.52 2.82
C GLU A 317 37.03 -11.87 2.15
N TYR A 318 36.13 -11.86 1.16
CA TYR A 318 35.71 -13.06 0.45
C TYR A 318 35.77 -12.87 -1.07
N PRO A 319 36.10 -13.92 -1.83
CA PRO A 319 35.88 -13.93 -3.27
C PRO A 319 34.39 -13.78 -3.60
N ALA A 320 34.07 -13.07 -4.66
CA ALA A 320 32.66 -12.91 -5.06
C ALA A 320 31.95 -14.25 -5.31
N GLU A 321 32.69 -15.22 -5.87
CA GLU A 321 32.17 -16.56 -6.15
C GLU A 321 31.78 -17.34 -4.87
N GLU A 322 32.51 -17.11 -3.79
CA GLU A 322 32.22 -17.73 -2.49
C GLU A 322 31.00 -17.14 -1.82
N LEU A 323 30.66 -15.88 -2.08
CA LEU A 323 29.52 -15.21 -1.52
C LEU A 323 28.22 -15.50 -2.29
N ARG A 324 28.28 -15.86 -3.55
CA ARG A 324 27.11 -16.15 -4.37
C ARG A 324 26.31 -17.32 -3.84
N GLY A 325 25.00 -17.13 -3.74
CA GLY A 325 24.03 -18.09 -3.20
C GLY A 325 23.97 -18.14 -1.68
N ARG A 326 24.93 -17.52 -0.98
CA ARG A 326 24.96 -17.51 0.48
C ARG A 326 23.97 -16.51 1.07
N VAL A 327 23.49 -16.81 2.27
CA VAL A 327 22.55 -15.98 3.01
C VAL A 327 23.33 -15.11 4.01
N LEU A 328 23.23 -13.80 3.80
CA LEU A 328 23.79 -12.80 4.69
C LEU A 328 22.70 -12.31 5.65
N GLN A 329 22.90 -12.52 6.95
CA GLN A 329 22.05 -12.03 8.01
C GLN A 329 22.69 -10.84 8.71
N VAL A 330 21.94 -9.76 8.86
CA VAL A 330 22.37 -8.57 9.62
C VAL A 330 21.37 -8.30 10.74
N SER A 331 21.86 -8.32 11.95
CA SER A 331 21.04 -8.29 13.16
C SER A 331 20.10 -9.51 13.22
N ARG A 332 18.98 -9.41 13.95
CA ARG A 332 18.04 -10.55 14.15
C ARG A 332 16.99 -10.68 13.05
N ARG A 333 16.85 -9.68 12.14
CA ARG A 333 15.65 -9.54 11.30
C ARG A 333 15.91 -9.28 9.83
N ARG A 334 17.13 -9.02 9.42
CA ARG A 334 17.45 -8.71 8.01
C ARG A 334 18.24 -9.86 7.40
N PHE A 335 17.69 -10.45 6.36
CA PHE A 335 18.29 -11.54 5.60
C PHE A 335 18.29 -11.15 4.12
N VAL A 336 19.38 -11.40 3.43
CA VAL A 336 19.49 -11.26 1.97
C VAL A 336 20.28 -12.45 1.40
N ARG A 337 19.86 -12.94 0.26
CA ARG A 337 20.62 -13.94 -0.50
C ARG A 337 21.44 -13.24 -1.56
N LEU A 338 22.73 -13.45 -1.55
CA LEU A 338 23.66 -12.82 -2.49
C LEU A 338 23.64 -13.55 -3.84
N ARG A 339 23.57 -12.78 -4.92
CA ARG A 339 23.48 -13.30 -6.29
C ARG A 339 24.68 -12.89 -7.13
#